data_58b749abfeec57240a55bfa9dd74a819
#
_entry.id   58b749abfeec57240a55bfa9dd74a819
#
_cell.length_a   1.000
_cell.length_b   1.000
_cell.length_c   1.000
_cell.angle_alpha   90.00
_cell.angle_beta   90.00
_cell.angle_gamma   90.00
#
_symmetry.space_group_name_H-M   'P 1'
#
loop_
_entity.id
_entity.type
_entity.pdbx_description
1 polymer ?
#
loop_
_entity_poly.entity_id
_entity_poly.type
_entity_poly.pdbx_seq_one_letter_code
_entity_poly.pdbx_strand_id
1 'polypeptide(L)'
;MDRYTARMTQHGTTQRERIVNRLKTNLNNKLQDNPSYKTVKLNGEETNLIINTSTKPYYKEFQSLPDQKILAGDYVEWADSMWLVLNADSDDEVYTDGNLRQCQHCIYWQKSDGTIVSRYAYTENASAYNNGEAGNHTITLQSNQFMVYLPYDEETAELDNGKRVHMSRSNAKCKPYELTRPDDVTYGFGKKGVLNIIFTQTQYNQGNDKLITLEDGTQAWICDYIDSSSTPQPSEPSNPDETADLWNMKINC
;
A
#
# COMPACT_ATOMS: atom_id res chain seq x y z
N MET A 1 -36.93 12.93 36.99
CA MET A 1 -36.29 11.63 36.61
C MET A 1 -35.82 10.96 37.88
N ASP A 2 -36.33 9.75 38.14
CA ASP A 2 -35.98 9.03 39.38
C ASP A 2 -34.50 8.64 39.37
N ARG A 3 -33.81 8.83 40.51
CA ARG A 3 -32.37 8.47 40.67
C ARG A 3 -32.08 7.00 40.29
N TYR A 4 -33.10 6.14 40.44
CA TYR A 4 -33.02 4.75 40.04
C TYR A 4 -32.96 4.59 38.53
N THR A 5 -33.81 5.28 37.77
CA THR A 5 -33.83 5.27 36.32
C THR A 5 -32.52 5.82 35.76
N ALA A 6 -31.98 6.91 36.33
CA ALA A 6 -30.68 7.50 35.94
C ALA A 6 -29.51 6.50 36.12
N ARG A 7 -29.49 5.73 37.22
CA ARG A 7 -28.49 4.69 37.45
C ARG A 7 -28.61 3.50 36.47
N MET A 8 -29.84 3.12 36.14
CA MET A 8 -30.13 2.00 35.24
C MET A 8 -29.77 2.33 33.78
N THR A 9 -29.81 3.63 33.40
CA THR A 9 -29.52 4.09 32.03
C THR A 9 -28.12 4.65 31.87
N GLN A 10 -27.32 4.69 32.94
CA GLN A 10 -25.97 5.29 32.96
C GLN A 10 -25.02 4.73 31.87
N HIS A 11 -25.19 3.47 31.47
CA HIS A 11 -24.38 2.81 30.46
C HIS A 11 -25.17 2.40 29.20
N GLY A 12 -26.41 2.88 29.05
CA GLY A 12 -27.26 2.59 27.89
C GLY A 12 -28.66 2.18 28.28
N THR A 13 -29.58 2.26 27.32
CA THR A 13 -30.99 1.97 27.49
C THR A 13 -31.29 0.48 27.39
N THR A 14 -30.56 -0.24 26.52
CA THR A 14 -30.69 -1.68 26.31
C THR A 14 -29.67 -2.47 27.11
N GLN A 15 -29.91 -3.76 27.31
CA GLN A 15 -28.96 -4.65 27.98
C GLN A 15 -27.64 -4.77 27.17
N ARG A 16 -27.72 -4.83 25.81
CA ARG A 16 -26.58 -4.89 24.93
C ARG A 16 -25.71 -3.63 25.05
N GLU A 17 -26.30 -2.44 24.93
CA GLU A 17 -25.60 -1.17 25.11
C GLU A 17 -24.84 -1.08 26.43
N ARG A 18 -25.48 -1.53 27.51
CA ARG A 18 -24.86 -1.55 28.85
C ARG A 18 -23.65 -2.48 28.93
N ILE A 19 -23.71 -3.63 28.26
CA ILE A 19 -22.56 -4.56 28.23
C ILE A 19 -21.42 -3.94 27.40
N VAL A 20 -21.71 -3.45 26.19
CA VAL A 20 -20.73 -2.84 25.29
C VAL A 20 -20.06 -1.63 25.97
N ASN A 21 -20.82 -0.69 26.52
CA ASN A 21 -20.29 0.50 27.17
C ASN A 21 -19.48 0.17 28.44
N ARG A 22 -19.86 -0.88 29.19
CA ARG A 22 -19.06 -1.38 30.31
C ARG A 22 -17.74 -1.95 29.84
N LEU A 23 -17.73 -2.73 28.75
CA LEU A 23 -16.49 -3.28 28.16
C LEU A 23 -15.57 -2.15 27.69
N LYS A 24 -16.11 -1.16 26.96
CA LYS A 24 -15.36 0.02 26.53
C LYS A 24 -14.73 0.78 27.71
N THR A 25 -15.52 1.03 28.75
CA THR A 25 -15.02 1.71 29.96
C THR A 25 -13.92 0.91 30.68
N ASN A 26 -14.12 -0.40 30.82
CA ASN A 26 -13.14 -1.27 31.45
C ASN A 26 -11.83 -1.36 30.65
N LEU A 27 -11.94 -1.42 29.32
CA LEU A 27 -10.76 -1.39 28.44
C LEU A 27 -10.03 -0.06 28.59
N ASN A 28 -10.70 1.09 28.45
CA ASN A 28 -10.06 2.40 28.60
C ASN A 28 -9.33 2.58 29.93
N ASN A 29 -9.90 2.07 31.02
CA ASN A 29 -9.28 2.17 32.34
C ASN A 29 -8.07 1.24 32.57
N LYS A 30 -7.97 0.14 31.81
CA LYS A 30 -6.90 -0.87 31.99
C LYS A 30 -5.82 -0.79 30.92
N LEU A 31 -6.11 -0.15 29.79
CA LEU A 31 -5.20 -0.13 28.65
C LEU A 31 -3.88 0.58 28.94
N GLN A 32 -3.92 1.68 29.70
CA GLN A 32 -2.72 2.45 30.04
C GLN A 32 -1.72 1.69 30.90
N ASP A 33 -2.19 0.72 31.69
CA ASP A 33 -1.37 -0.14 32.54
C ASP A 33 -0.78 -1.34 31.76
N ASN A 34 -1.17 -1.52 30.49
CA ASN A 34 -0.71 -2.63 29.67
C ASN A 34 0.72 -2.37 29.15
N PRO A 35 1.70 -3.26 29.36
CA PRO A 35 3.05 -3.09 28.82
C PRO A 35 3.11 -2.97 27.29
N SER A 36 2.10 -3.49 26.59
CA SER A 36 1.95 -3.40 25.13
C SER A 36 1.30 -2.11 24.65
N TYR A 37 0.90 -1.20 25.54
CA TYR A 37 0.34 0.11 25.18
C TYR A 37 1.44 1.01 24.63
N LYS A 38 1.25 1.50 23.41
CA LYS A 38 2.24 2.29 22.67
C LYS A 38 1.58 3.51 22.03
N THR A 39 2.28 4.64 22.10
CA THR A 39 1.95 5.81 21.32
C THR A 39 2.56 5.65 19.94
N VAL A 40 1.77 5.85 18.90
CA VAL A 40 2.10 5.65 17.50
C VAL A 40 1.51 6.79 16.67
N LYS A 41 1.89 6.89 15.39
CA LYS A 41 1.18 7.74 14.43
C LYS A 41 0.43 6.86 13.43
N LEU A 42 -0.89 7.00 13.41
CA LEU A 42 -1.77 6.34 12.43
C LEU A 42 -2.05 7.33 11.30
N ASN A 43 -1.55 7.04 10.09
CA ASN A 43 -1.65 7.93 8.93
C ASN A 43 -1.16 9.38 9.24
N GLY A 44 -0.13 9.51 10.09
CA GLY A 44 0.44 10.80 10.50
C GLY A 44 -0.18 11.43 11.75
N GLU A 45 -1.32 10.93 12.25
CA GLU A 45 -1.98 11.41 13.46
C GLU A 45 -1.56 10.60 14.69
N GLU A 46 -1.19 11.30 15.78
CA GLU A 46 -0.79 10.64 17.01
C GLU A 46 -1.98 9.94 17.68
N THR A 47 -1.78 8.67 17.99
CA THR A 47 -2.78 7.82 18.63
C THR A 47 -2.12 6.75 19.49
N ASN A 48 -2.93 5.97 20.21
CA ASN A 48 -2.44 4.91 21.07
C ASN A 48 -3.01 3.55 20.62
N LEU A 49 -2.14 2.55 20.60
CA LEU A 49 -2.49 1.17 20.27
C LEU A 49 -1.88 0.21 21.27
N ILE A 50 -2.48 -0.95 21.41
CA ILE A 50 -1.84 -2.11 22.01
C ILE A 50 -1.14 -2.85 20.88
N ILE A 51 0.19 -3.00 20.98
CA ILE A 51 0.99 -3.73 19.99
C ILE A 51 1.64 -4.93 20.66
N ASN A 52 1.23 -6.10 20.24
CA ASN A 52 1.73 -7.38 20.73
C ASN A 52 2.76 -7.98 19.79
N THR A 53 3.70 -8.73 20.35
CA THR A 53 4.65 -9.50 19.55
C THR A 53 3.96 -10.70 18.93
N SER A 54 4.27 -10.95 17.66
CA SER A 54 3.88 -12.16 16.94
C SER A 54 5.08 -13.10 16.79
N THR A 55 4.90 -14.21 16.09
CA THR A 55 5.93 -15.24 15.87
C THR A 55 7.20 -14.75 15.19
N LYS A 56 7.09 -13.68 14.36
CA LYS A 56 8.22 -13.07 13.63
C LYS A 56 8.41 -11.62 14.07
N PRO A 57 9.66 -11.11 14.17
CA PRO A 57 9.93 -9.73 14.62
C PRO A 57 9.23 -8.64 13.79
N TYR A 58 9.11 -8.86 12.48
CA TYR A 58 8.49 -7.94 11.52
C TYR A 58 6.98 -8.16 11.34
N TYR A 59 6.38 -9.02 12.19
CA TYR A 59 4.94 -9.23 12.33
C TYR A 59 4.51 -8.77 13.69
N LYS A 60 3.46 -7.98 13.77
CA LYS A 60 2.84 -7.54 15.02
C LYS A 60 1.34 -7.71 14.93
N GLU A 61 0.73 -7.91 16.07
CA GLU A 61 -0.72 -7.86 16.25
C GLU A 61 -1.04 -6.56 16.95
N PHE A 62 -2.11 -5.91 16.55
CA PHE A 62 -2.54 -4.69 17.20
C PHE A 62 -4.00 -4.80 17.66
N GLN A 63 -4.31 -4.00 18.65
CA GLN A 63 -5.65 -3.75 19.14
C GLN A 63 -5.81 -2.24 19.32
N SER A 64 -6.89 -1.68 18.77
CA SER A 64 -7.20 -0.26 18.91
C SER A 64 -7.79 0.07 20.27
N LEU A 65 -7.86 1.35 20.58
CA LEU A 65 -8.72 1.84 21.62
C LEU A 65 -10.19 1.70 21.23
N PRO A 66 -11.11 1.68 22.22
CA PRO A 66 -12.54 1.72 21.92
C PRO A 66 -12.90 2.93 21.05
N ASP A 67 -13.84 2.71 20.14
CA ASP A 67 -14.36 3.71 19.19
C ASP A 67 -13.36 4.18 18.12
N GLN A 68 -12.14 3.62 18.07
CA GLN A 68 -11.15 3.91 17.06
C GLN A 68 -11.22 2.85 15.95
N LYS A 69 -11.47 3.28 14.72
CA LYS A 69 -11.47 2.42 13.54
C LYS A 69 -10.14 2.48 12.82
N ILE A 70 -9.57 1.30 12.57
CA ILE A 70 -8.36 1.12 11.78
C ILE A 70 -8.71 0.17 10.63
N LEU A 71 -8.26 0.50 9.44
CA LEU A 71 -8.60 -0.25 8.23
C LEU A 71 -7.35 -0.87 7.61
N ALA A 72 -7.53 -1.96 6.88
CA ALA A 72 -6.47 -2.51 6.05
C ALA A 72 -5.98 -1.45 5.06
N GLY A 73 -4.66 -1.35 4.89
CA GLY A 73 -4.02 -0.30 4.10
C GLY A 73 -3.65 0.97 4.87
N ASP A 74 -4.03 1.11 6.14
CA ASP A 74 -3.55 2.21 6.97
C ASP A 74 -2.06 2.02 7.31
N TYR A 75 -1.34 3.14 7.51
CA TYR A 75 0.04 3.13 7.98
C TYR A 75 0.12 3.44 9.46
N VAL A 76 0.98 2.73 10.15
CA VAL A 76 1.35 2.97 11.55
C VAL A 76 2.85 3.26 11.63
N GLU A 77 3.22 4.47 12.05
CA GLU A 77 4.60 4.84 12.35
C GLU A 77 4.87 4.53 13.83
N TRP A 78 5.80 3.60 14.08
CA TRP A 78 6.18 3.16 15.42
C TRP A 78 7.59 2.61 15.46
N ALA A 79 8.35 2.96 16.50
CA ALA A 79 9.72 2.52 16.74
C ALA A 79 10.64 2.76 15.52
N ASP A 80 10.63 4.01 15.02
CA ASP A 80 11.43 4.47 13.87
C ASP A 80 11.21 3.62 12.59
N SER A 81 10.05 3.00 12.49
CA SER A 81 9.69 2.13 11.38
C SER A 81 8.26 2.40 10.92
N MET A 82 8.03 2.23 9.62
CA MET A 82 6.70 2.26 9.03
C MET A 82 6.12 0.84 9.01
N TRP A 83 4.87 0.73 9.43
CA TRP A 83 4.11 -0.53 9.46
C TRP A 83 2.86 -0.39 8.63
N LEU A 84 2.55 -1.40 7.85
CA LEU A 84 1.32 -1.50 7.06
C LEU A 84 0.31 -2.39 7.80
N VAL A 85 -0.91 -1.91 7.94
CA VAL A 85 -2.04 -2.72 8.39
C VAL A 85 -2.44 -3.65 7.26
N LEU A 86 -2.12 -4.94 7.38
CA LEU A 86 -2.41 -5.91 6.33
C LEU A 86 -3.88 -6.33 6.36
N ASN A 87 -4.42 -6.55 7.54
CA ASN A 87 -5.83 -6.85 7.79
C ASN A 87 -6.27 -6.24 9.10
N ALA A 88 -7.54 -5.90 9.17
CA ALA A 88 -8.18 -5.36 10.35
C ALA A 88 -9.62 -5.86 10.44
N ASP A 89 -10.01 -6.35 11.60
CA ASP A 89 -11.41 -6.62 11.92
C ASP A 89 -12.01 -5.36 12.57
N SER A 90 -12.68 -4.56 11.73
CA SER A 90 -13.29 -3.29 12.15
C SER A 90 -14.78 -3.41 12.47
N ASP A 91 -15.35 -4.62 12.39
CA ASP A 91 -16.78 -4.86 12.60
C ASP A 91 -17.13 -5.07 14.07
N ASP A 92 -16.11 -5.26 14.95
CA ASP A 92 -16.32 -5.29 16.39
C ASP A 92 -16.78 -3.92 16.89
N GLU A 93 -17.81 -3.90 17.71
CA GLU A 93 -18.36 -2.67 18.30
C GLU A 93 -17.48 -2.07 19.39
N VAL A 94 -16.51 -2.83 19.91
CA VAL A 94 -15.71 -2.44 21.06
C VAL A 94 -14.37 -1.88 20.64
N TYR A 95 -13.65 -2.56 19.77
CA TYR A 95 -12.33 -2.16 19.27
C TYR A 95 -12.08 -2.79 17.89
N THR A 96 -11.03 -2.35 17.22
CA THR A 96 -10.50 -2.98 16.00
C THR A 96 -9.23 -3.74 16.35
N ASP A 97 -9.09 -4.96 15.89
CA ASP A 97 -7.85 -5.72 15.94
C ASP A 97 -7.39 -6.16 14.57
N GLY A 98 -6.12 -6.53 14.48
CA GLY A 98 -5.55 -6.94 13.20
C GLY A 98 -4.05 -7.16 13.25
N ASN A 99 -3.46 -7.18 12.05
CA ASN A 99 -2.05 -7.47 11.88
C ASN A 99 -1.30 -6.33 11.20
N LEU A 100 -0.11 -6.04 11.74
CA LEU A 100 0.86 -5.11 11.19
C LEU A 100 2.01 -5.87 10.52
N ARG A 101 2.49 -5.32 9.42
CA ARG A 101 3.71 -5.77 8.71
C ARG A 101 4.69 -4.61 8.62
N GLN A 102 5.94 -4.85 9.00
CA GLN A 102 6.97 -3.84 8.90
C GLN A 102 7.33 -3.59 7.43
N CYS A 103 7.26 -2.35 6.99
CA CYS A 103 7.68 -1.95 5.65
C CYS A 103 9.21 -1.88 5.61
N GLN A 104 9.82 -2.64 4.69
CA GLN A 104 11.27 -2.71 4.57
C GLN A 104 11.81 -1.74 3.53
N HIS A 105 10.98 -1.25 2.63
CA HIS A 105 11.39 -0.45 1.49
C HIS A 105 10.36 0.61 1.13
N CYS A 106 10.83 1.74 0.59
CA CYS A 106 9.99 2.75 -0.04
C CYS A 106 10.12 2.60 -1.56
N ILE A 107 9.01 2.42 -2.24
CA ILE A 107 8.95 2.27 -3.68
C ILE A 107 8.61 3.62 -4.29
N TYR A 108 9.29 3.96 -5.39
CA TYR A 108 9.10 5.21 -6.12
C TYR A 108 8.73 4.91 -7.55
N TRP A 109 7.78 5.65 -8.09
CA TRP A 109 7.43 5.60 -9.51
C TRP A 109 6.95 6.95 -10.00
N GLN A 110 7.01 7.17 -11.30
CA GLN A 110 6.47 8.36 -11.94
C GLN A 110 5.12 8.03 -12.58
N LYS A 111 4.13 8.88 -12.36
CA LYS A 111 2.83 8.83 -13.04
C LYS A 111 2.95 9.35 -14.47
N SER A 112 1.91 9.16 -15.26
CA SER A 112 1.83 9.66 -16.65
C SER A 112 1.86 11.19 -16.75
N ASP A 113 1.43 11.88 -15.71
CA ASP A 113 1.47 13.35 -15.60
C ASP A 113 2.85 13.91 -15.21
N GLY A 114 3.83 13.03 -14.98
CA GLY A 114 5.18 13.41 -14.55
C GLY A 114 5.38 13.46 -13.04
N THR A 115 4.32 13.37 -12.25
CA THR A 115 4.39 13.40 -10.78
C THR A 115 5.09 12.15 -10.26
N ILE A 116 5.99 12.33 -9.28
CA ILE A 116 6.66 11.23 -8.62
C ILE A 116 5.90 10.88 -7.36
N VAL A 117 5.57 9.60 -7.24
CA VAL A 117 4.85 9.03 -6.11
C VAL A 117 5.75 8.09 -5.35
N SER A 118 5.59 8.04 -4.04
CA SER A 118 6.30 7.11 -3.16
C SER A 118 5.34 6.43 -2.19
N ARG A 119 5.58 5.15 -1.92
CA ARG A 119 4.83 4.39 -0.91
C ARG A 119 5.75 3.43 -0.16
N TYR A 120 5.59 3.37 1.14
CA TYR A 120 6.23 2.33 1.94
C TYR A 120 5.60 0.98 1.65
N ALA A 121 6.44 -0.02 1.46
CA ALA A 121 6.02 -1.36 1.05
C ALA A 121 6.49 -2.42 2.03
N TYR A 122 5.61 -3.35 2.34
CA TYR A 122 5.99 -4.63 2.91
C TYR A 122 6.33 -5.59 1.77
N THR A 123 7.50 -6.21 1.83
CA THR A 123 8.01 -7.08 0.76
C THR A 123 8.34 -8.46 1.26
N GLU A 124 7.97 -9.47 0.49
CA GLU A 124 8.32 -10.87 0.71
C GLU A 124 8.98 -11.47 -0.53
N ASN A 125 9.84 -12.44 -0.32
CA ASN A 125 10.39 -13.19 -1.46
C ASN A 125 9.32 -14.15 -1.98
N ALA A 126 8.88 -14.00 -3.22
CA ALA A 126 7.86 -14.85 -3.81
C ALA A 126 8.27 -16.33 -3.93
N SER A 127 9.56 -16.63 -4.00
CA SER A 127 10.08 -18.01 -4.01
C SER A 127 9.79 -18.77 -2.71
N ALA A 128 9.62 -18.08 -1.58
CA ALA A 128 9.29 -18.72 -0.31
C ALA A 128 7.86 -19.28 -0.26
N TYR A 129 6.97 -18.77 -1.09
CA TYR A 129 5.58 -19.22 -1.17
C TYR A 129 5.37 -20.42 -2.11
N ASN A 130 6.31 -20.66 -3.03
CA ASN A 130 6.21 -21.78 -3.97
C ASN A 130 6.82 -23.08 -3.45
N ASN A 131 7.24 -23.14 -2.18
CA ASN A 131 7.54 -24.39 -1.50
C ASN A 131 6.23 -25.09 -1.11
N GLY A 132 5.37 -25.35 -2.08
CA GLY A 132 4.31 -26.32 -1.93
C GLY A 132 4.98 -27.66 -1.68
N GLU A 133 4.84 -28.21 -0.49
CA GLU A 133 5.10 -29.61 -0.21
C GLU A 133 4.11 -30.47 -1.00
N ALA A 134 4.42 -30.68 -2.27
CA ALA A 134 3.85 -31.75 -3.04
C ALA A 134 4.92 -32.85 -3.11
N GLY A 135 4.90 -33.73 -2.09
CA GLY A 135 5.57 -35.03 -2.07
C GLY A 135 6.99 -35.06 -2.64
N ASN A 136 8.00 -35.14 -1.78
CA ASN A 136 9.38 -35.56 -2.04
C ASN A 136 10.19 -34.89 -3.18
N HIS A 137 9.70 -33.82 -3.79
CA HIS A 137 10.43 -33.03 -4.79
C HIS A 137 10.41 -31.54 -4.38
N THR A 138 11.52 -31.08 -3.83
CA THR A 138 11.77 -29.66 -3.60
C THR A 138 12.09 -29.02 -4.95
N ILE A 139 11.10 -28.44 -5.63
CA ILE A 139 11.34 -27.60 -6.81
C ILE A 139 11.73 -26.22 -6.28
N THR A 140 13.03 -25.97 -6.18
CA THR A 140 13.55 -24.63 -5.89
C THR A 140 13.46 -23.82 -7.20
N LEU A 141 12.34 -23.19 -7.45
CA LEU A 141 12.26 -22.17 -8.49
C LEU A 141 13.04 -20.96 -7.97
N GLN A 142 14.21 -20.71 -8.52
CA GLN A 142 14.91 -19.43 -8.36
C GLN A 142 14.12 -18.36 -9.14
N SER A 143 13.03 -17.92 -8.56
CA SER A 143 12.31 -16.78 -9.14
C SER A 143 12.88 -15.50 -8.53
N ASN A 144 13.47 -14.64 -9.35
CA ASN A 144 13.86 -13.29 -8.98
C ASN A 144 12.60 -12.40 -8.86
N GLN A 145 11.68 -12.82 -7.99
CA GLN A 145 10.40 -12.17 -7.81
C GLN A 145 10.21 -11.73 -6.37
N PHE A 146 9.62 -10.56 -6.21
CA PHE A 146 9.13 -10.06 -4.93
C PHE A 146 7.61 -9.98 -4.94
N MET A 147 7.01 -10.44 -3.85
CA MET A 147 5.63 -10.13 -3.52
C MET A 147 5.64 -8.86 -2.66
N VAL A 148 4.88 -7.87 -3.07
CA VAL A 148 4.88 -6.53 -2.50
C VAL A 148 3.47 -6.17 -2.10
N TYR A 149 3.32 -5.64 -0.90
CA TYR A 149 2.05 -5.17 -0.36
C TYR A 149 2.12 -3.66 -0.16
N LEU A 150 1.15 -2.96 -0.75
CA LEU A 150 0.98 -1.51 -0.69
C LEU A 150 -0.45 -1.19 -0.22
N PRO A 151 -0.70 -0.02 0.39
CA PRO A 151 -2.08 0.43 0.56
C PRO A 151 -2.77 0.56 -0.79
N TYR A 152 -4.04 0.23 -0.84
CA TYR A 152 -4.87 0.49 -2.02
C TYR A 152 -5.43 1.92 -1.92
N ASP A 153 -4.94 2.80 -2.77
CA ASP A 153 -5.37 4.19 -2.92
C ASP A 153 -5.45 4.59 -4.41
N GLU A 154 -5.85 5.81 -4.71
CA GLU A 154 -6.00 6.29 -6.08
C GLU A 154 -4.71 6.22 -6.89
N GLU A 155 -3.55 6.44 -6.25
CA GLU A 155 -2.25 6.42 -6.91
C GLU A 155 -1.71 5.01 -7.13
N THR A 156 -1.94 4.11 -6.17
CA THR A 156 -1.54 2.70 -6.30
C THR A 156 -2.48 1.90 -7.21
N ALA A 157 -3.74 2.33 -7.35
CA ALA A 157 -4.70 1.74 -8.29
C ALA A 157 -4.29 1.96 -9.76
N GLU A 158 -3.45 2.97 -10.07
CA GLU A 158 -2.89 3.19 -11.40
C GLU A 158 -1.74 2.23 -11.76
N LEU A 159 -1.25 1.45 -10.80
CA LEU A 159 -0.17 0.50 -11.05
C LEU A 159 -0.70 -0.71 -11.81
N ASP A 160 -0.20 -0.90 -13.04
CA ASP A 160 -0.58 -1.99 -13.93
C ASP A 160 0.64 -2.72 -14.47
N ASN A 161 0.38 -3.84 -15.15
CA ASN A 161 1.40 -4.67 -15.76
C ASN A 161 2.38 -3.87 -16.63
N GLY A 162 3.66 -4.20 -16.50
CA GLY A 162 4.74 -3.52 -17.23
C GLY A 162 5.30 -2.30 -16.49
N LYS A 163 4.68 -1.81 -15.41
CA LYS A 163 5.26 -0.72 -14.61
C LYS A 163 6.55 -1.18 -13.94
N ARG A 164 7.62 -0.39 -14.10
CA ARG A 164 8.94 -0.73 -13.57
C ARG A 164 9.28 0.14 -12.37
N VAL A 165 9.88 -0.48 -11.35
CA VAL A 165 10.31 0.19 -10.11
C VAL A 165 11.68 -0.30 -9.68
N HIS A 166 12.41 0.51 -8.93
CA HIS A 166 13.67 0.12 -8.31
C HIS A 166 13.41 -0.64 -7.01
N MET A 167 13.95 -1.85 -6.89
CA MET A 167 13.83 -2.70 -5.71
C MET A 167 15.22 -2.98 -5.12
N SER A 168 15.77 -2.03 -4.37
CA SER A 168 17.00 -2.21 -3.61
C SER A 168 17.12 -1.15 -2.52
N ARG A 169 17.73 -1.50 -1.41
CA ARG A 169 18.05 -0.55 -0.34
C ARG A 169 19.25 0.36 -0.67
N SER A 170 19.99 0.02 -1.70
CA SER A 170 21.17 0.78 -2.14
C SER A 170 20.90 1.49 -3.45
N ASN A 171 21.21 2.79 -3.50
CA ASN A 171 21.13 3.60 -4.71
C ASN A 171 22.42 3.56 -5.56
N ALA A 172 23.41 2.74 -5.19
CA ALA A 172 24.66 2.64 -5.95
C ALA A 172 24.46 2.13 -7.38
N LYS A 173 23.44 1.29 -7.60
CA LYS A 173 23.09 0.73 -8.91
C LYS A 173 21.59 0.51 -8.99
N CYS A 174 20.98 0.88 -10.11
CA CYS A 174 19.59 0.56 -10.38
C CYS A 174 19.38 -0.95 -10.45
N LYS A 175 18.37 -1.44 -9.75
CA LYS A 175 17.87 -2.81 -9.83
C LYS A 175 16.39 -2.76 -10.18
N PRO A 176 16.06 -2.73 -11.47
CA PRO A 176 14.67 -2.60 -11.90
C PRO A 176 13.92 -3.91 -11.78
N TYR A 177 12.68 -3.80 -11.38
CA TYR A 177 11.71 -4.87 -11.32
C TYR A 177 10.44 -4.39 -12.02
N GLU A 178 9.82 -5.28 -12.76
CA GLU A 178 8.61 -5.02 -13.54
C GLU A 178 7.41 -5.66 -12.85
N LEU A 179 6.32 -4.93 -12.77
CA LEU A 179 5.05 -5.41 -12.28
C LEU A 179 4.47 -6.42 -13.28
N THR A 180 4.29 -7.64 -12.82
CA THR A 180 3.79 -8.75 -13.65
C THR A 180 2.41 -9.26 -13.23
N ARG A 181 1.98 -8.94 -12.01
CA ARG A 181 0.65 -9.28 -11.50
C ARG A 181 0.20 -8.31 -10.43
N PRO A 182 -0.74 -7.41 -10.71
CA PRO A 182 -1.50 -6.69 -9.69
C PRO A 182 -2.64 -7.57 -9.16
N ASP A 183 -2.90 -7.53 -7.87
CA ASP A 183 -4.04 -8.17 -7.22
C ASP A 183 -4.64 -7.18 -6.20
N ASP A 184 -5.70 -6.53 -6.59
CA ASP A 184 -6.48 -5.57 -5.81
C ASP A 184 -7.75 -6.18 -5.20
N VAL A 185 -8.00 -7.47 -5.47
CA VAL A 185 -9.24 -8.17 -5.08
C VAL A 185 -9.07 -8.95 -3.78
N THR A 186 -7.97 -9.69 -3.64
CA THR A 186 -7.77 -10.63 -2.52
C THR A 186 -7.77 -9.93 -1.15
N TYR A 187 -7.21 -8.73 -1.07
CA TYR A 187 -7.11 -7.94 0.16
C TYR A 187 -7.92 -6.65 0.09
N GLY A 188 -8.98 -6.63 -0.74
CA GLY A 188 -9.91 -5.52 -0.84
C GLY A 188 -10.96 -5.59 0.27
N PHE A 189 -11.03 -4.56 1.13
CA PHE A 189 -11.96 -4.46 2.24
C PHE A 189 -12.80 -3.18 2.12
N GLY A 190 -13.83 -3.23 1.28
CA GLY A 190 -14.68 -2.07 1.00
C GLY A 190 -13.97 -0.99 0.18
N LYS A 191 -13.85 0.23 0.73
CA LYS A 191 -13.20 1.37 0.05
C LYS A 191 -11.69 1.42 0.25
N LYS A 192 -11.14 0.68 1.20
CA LYS A 192 -9.72 0.57 1.51
C LYS A 192 -9.30 -0.89 1.40
N GLY A 193 -8.01 -1.12 1.39
CA GLY A 193 -7.46 -2.45 1.32
C GLY A 193 -5.96 -2.41 1.08
N VAL A 194 -5.43 -3.54 0.72
CA VAL A 194 -4.02 -3.70 0.39
C VAL A 194 -3.90 -4.27 -1.02
N LEU A 195 -3.14 -3.59 -1.83
CA LEU A 195 -2.74 -4.05 -3.16
C LEU A 195 -1.59 -5.05 -3.01
N ASN A 196 -1.78 -6.26 -3.51
CA ASN A 196 -0.74 -7.29 -3.56
C ASN A 196 -0.17 -7.39 -4.98
N ILE A 197 1.11 -7.15 -5.12
CA ILE A 197 1.79 -7.06 -6.42
C ILE A 197 2.92 -8.08 -6.50
N ILE A 198 3.08 -8.71 -7.65
CA ILE A 198 4.27 -9.49 -7.97
C ILE A 198 5.14 -8.67 -8.91
N PHE A 199 6.38 -8.41 -8.47
CA PHE A 199 7.43 -7.80 -9.25
C PHE A 199 8.46 -8.83 -9.65
N THR A 200 8.80 -8.86 -10.95
CA THR A 200 9.83 -9.74 -11.53
C THR A 200 11.03 -8.92 -11.95
N GLN A 201 12.23 -9.38 -11.65
CA GLN A 201 13.46 -8.68 -12.04
C GLN A 201 13.52 -8.51 -13.57
N THR A 202 13.85 -7.29 -14.00
CA THR A 202 14.00 -6.93 -15.42
C THR A 202 15.36 -6.28 -15.69
N GLN A 203 15.62 -5.93 -16.94
CA GLN A 203 16.88 -5.35 -17.33
C GLN A 203 16.91 -3.83 -17.08
N TYR A 204 18.10 -3.32 -16.73
CA TYR A 204 18.36 -1.89 -16.61
C TYR A 204 18.32 -1.20 -17.97
N ASN A 205 17.56 -0.10 -18.06
CA ASN A 205 17.48 0.74 -19.25
C ASN A 205 18.24 2.06 -19.00
N GLN A 206 19.45 2.18 -19.54
CA GLN A 206 20.30 3.34 -19.36
C GLN A 206 19.67 4.65 -19.87
N GLY A 207 18.76 4.58 -20.84
CA GLY A 207 18.10 5.77 -21.42
C GLY A 207 17.04 6.35 -20.49
N ASN A 208 16.28 5.48 -19.83
CA ASN A 208 15.04 5.88 -19.12
C ASN A 208 15.11 5.68 -17.61
N ASP A 209 16.04 4.86 -17.08
CA ASP A 209 16.17 4.66 -15.64
C ASP A 209 17.14 5.72 -15.07
N LYS A 210 16.62 6.66 -14.29
CA LYS A 210 17.39 7.81 -13.79
C LYS A 210 17.41 7.85 -12.26
N LEU A 211 18.58 8.22 -11.72
CA LEU A 211 18.71 8.60 -10.31
C LEU A 211 18.37 10.08 -10.19
N ILE A 212 17.34 10.39 -9.44
CA ILE A 212 16.88 11.76 -9.21
C ILE A 212 17.02 12.13 -7.74
N THR A 213 17.10 13.42 -7.47
CA THR A 213 16.99 13.97 -6.12
C THR A 213 15.62 14.57 -5.94
N LEU A 214 14.87 14.08 -4.95
CA LEU A 214 13.54 14.56 -4.60
C LEU A 214 13.62 15.89 -3.84
N GLU A 215 12.49 16.56 -3.64
CA GLU A 215 12.39 17.85 -2.95
C GLU A 215 12.90 17.79 -1.50
N ASP A 216 12.76 16.64 -0.85
CA ASP A 216 13.26 16.37 0.51
C ASP A 216 14.78 16.08 0.56
N GLY A 217 15.48 16.12 -0.58
CA GLY A 217 16.90 15.80 -0.71
C GLY A 217 17.19 14.28 -0.81
N THR A 218 16.18 13.42 -0.74
CA THR A 218 16.35 11.97 -0.90
C THR A 218 16.69 11.63 -2.35
N GLN A 219 17.69 10.76 -2.56
CA GLN A 219 17.99 10.23 -3.88
C GLN A 219 17.21 8.95 -4.13
N ALA A 220 16.50 8.88 -5.25
CA ALA A 220 15.72 7.71 -5.64
C ALA A 220 15.92 7.37 -7.12
N TRP A 221 16.00 6.08 -7.43
CA TRP A 221 15.94 5.61 -8.81
C TRP A 221 14.48 5.56 -9.28
N ILE A 222 14.22 6.24 -10.39
CA ILE A 222 12.94 6.15 -11.09
C ILE A 222 13.16 5.39 -12.39
N CYS A 223 12.49 4.28 -12.54
CA CYS A 223 12.46 3.53 -13.79
C CYS A 223 11.46 4.18 -14.77
N ASP A 224 11.79 4.13 -16.06
CA ASP A 224 10.98 4.73 -17.13
C ASP A 224 10.67 6.23 -16.91
N TYR A 225 11.69 6.96 -16.45
CA TYR A 225 11.58 8.38 -16.19
C TYR A 225 11.34 9.18 -17.49
N ILE A 226 10.32 10.02 -17.47
CA ILE A 226 9.96 10.94 -18.56
C ILE A 226 10.30 12.35 -18.11
N ASP A 227 11.20 13.01 -18.85
CA ASP A 227 11.50 14.43 -18.61
C ASP A 227 10.27 15.28 -18.96
N SER A 228 9.79 16.09 -18.03
CA SER A 228 8.66 17.00 -18.24
C SER A 228 8.91 18.07 -19.34
N SER A 229 10.16 18.21 -19.80
CA SER A 229 10.52 19.06 -20.94
C SER A 229 10.23 18.42 -22.30
N SER A 230 9.89 17.14 -22.35
CA SER A 230 9.60 16.37 -23.56
C SER A 230 8.10 16.05 -23.71
N THR A 231 7.20 16.96 -23.30
CA THR A 231 5.80 16.85 -23.68
C THR A 231 5.75 16.87 -25.21
N PRO A 232 5.26 15.84 -25.91
CA PRO A 232 5.10 15.88 -27.34
C PRO A 232 4.17 17.05 -27.64
N GLN A 233 4.66 18.05 -28.37
CA GLN A 233 3.80 19.10 -28.90
C GLN A 233 2.69 18.40 -29.68
N PRO A 234 1.40 18.71 -29.43
CA PRO A 234 0.31 18.13 -30.21
C PRO A 234 0.67 18.29 -31.66
N SER A 235 0.76 17.20 -32.41
CA SER A 235 0.94 17.27 -33.85
C SER A 235 -0.17 18.14 -34.39
N GLU A 236 0.17 19.28 -35.05
CA GLU A 236 -0.80 20.08 -35.76
C GLU A 236 -1.63 19.15 -36.66
N PRO A 237 -2.95 19.33 -36.71
CA PRO A 237 -3.77 18.54 -37.60
C PRO A 237 -3.27 18.78 -39.00
N SER A 238 -2.77 17.72 -39.65
CA SER A 238 -2.40 17.76 -41.07
C SER A 238 -3.60 18.30 -41.86
N ASN A 239 -3.34 19.39 -42.55
CA ASN A 239 -4.32 20.09 -43.37
C ASN A 239 -4.94 19.07 -44.36
N PRO A 240 -6.26 18.85 -44.37
CA PRO A 240 -6.89 17.86 -45.25
C PRO A 240 -6.93 18.24 -46.73
N ASP A 241 -6.33 19.39 -47.13
CA ASP A 241 -6.44 19.94 -48.49
C ASP A 241 -5.35 19.51 -49.50
N GLU A 242 -4.37 18.68 -49.12
CA GLU A 242 -3.34 18.23 -50.08
C GLU A 242 -3.64 16.92 -50.82
N THR A 243 -4.78 16.28 -50.58
CA THR A 243 -5.18 15.06 -51.31
C THR A 243 -6.20 15.24 -52.39
N ALA A 244 -6.60 16.50 -52.74
CA ALA A 244 -7.62 16.75 -53.73
C ALA A 244 -7.11 16.80 -55.19
N ASP A 245 -5.80 16.82 -55.46
CA ASP A 245 -5.26 16.98 -56.80
C ASP A 245 -4.85 15.68 -57.54
N LEU A 246 -5.06 14.52 -56.96
CA LEU A 246 -4.72 13.24 -57.62
C LEU A 246 -5.85 12.59 -58.43
N TRP A 247 -7.04 13.20 -58.54
CA TRP A 247 -8.18 12.65 -59.26
C TRP A 247 -8.47 13.30 -60.62
N ASN A 248 -7.61 14.22 -61.08
CA ASN A 248 -7.79 14.90 -62.38
C ASN A 248 -6.76 14.48 -63.44
N MET A 249 -6.32 13.23 -63.50
CA MET A 249 -5.65 12.72 -64.68
C MET A 249 -6.68 12.21 -65.67
N LYS A 250 -6.95 13.02 -66.67
CA LYS A 250 -7.80 12.74 -67.85
C LYS A 250 -7.32 11.46 -68.52
N ILE A 251 -8.25 10.53 -68.70
CA ILE A 251 -8.19 9.48 -69.70
C ILE A 251 -8.41 10.17 -71.06
N ASN A 252 -7.38 10.24 -71.90
CA ASN A 252 -7.49 10.45 -73.32
C ASN A 252 -7.06 9.18 -74.06
N CYS A 253 -8.03 8.57 -74.73
CA CYS A 253 -8.04 7.57 -75.79
C CYS A 253 -6.88 6.59 -75.94
#